data_ab31595e60f6fc382b48ba7abcca8431
#
_entry.id   ab31595e60f6fc382b48ba7abcca8431
#
_cell.length_a   1.000
_cell.length_b   1.000
_cell.length_c   1.000
_cell.angle_alpha   90.00
_cell.angle_beta   90.00
_cell.angle_gamma   90.00
#
_symmetry.space_group_name_H-M   'P 1'
#
loop_
_entity.id
_entity.type
_entity.pdbx_description
1 polymer ?
#
loop_
_entity_poly.entity_id
_entity_poly.type
_entity_poly.pdbx_seq_one_letter_code
_entity_poly.pdbx_strand_id
1 'polypeptide(L)'
;MTVAVIGAGYAGLAAAVELAAADHRVDVFEASRTFGGRARAARIDGFEVDNGQHILIGAYAETLRLMRAVGADPDRLLRRTPLRFEFPGEFLMSAPRLLAPLHTACALLFARGLDWAEKWAAIRLMRGLQAGRFRILPDTTVTKWLDANETPSRQRRLLWEPLCIAALNTPADRASAQVLANVLRDSLGGAREASDLLRPQVNLSALFPDPAAKFVAEHGGTVRPGHRVASLHRETDGWHIDETGPYTHVVLAVAPYHLAALVPELASRVGHFDWEPIVTSYVRYPDTVRLPQPMLGVDAGLAQWLFDRGALCGQHGLIAAVISARGRHLDLPTAELEQRIHGEIARIVPGLPQPLAVQTITEKRATFACVPDLERPPTRTELPGLWLAGDYVASDYPATLEAAVRSGVAAARGILQKS
;
A
#
# COMPACT_ATOMS: atom_id res chain seq x y z
N MET A 1 -2.75 32.01 -0.70
CA MET A 1 -2.22 31.57 0.62
C MET A 1 -0.89 30.88 0.42
N THR A 2 -0.04 30.90 1.44
CA THR A 2 1.21 30.14 1.42
C THR A 2 1.05 28.92 2.35
N VAL A 3 1.20 27.74 1.82
CA VAL A 3 1.03 26.47 2.55
C VAL A 3 2.34 25.71 2.57
N ALA A 4 2.72 25.19 3.72
CA ALA A 4 3.85 24.28 3.83
C ALA A 4 3.37 22.83 3.92
N VAL A 5 4.10 21.91 3.27
CA VAL A 5 3.90 20.46 3.35
C VAL A 5 5.19 19.84 3.87
N ILE A 6 5.14 19.15 5.00
CA ILE A 6 6.28 18.46 5.59
C ILE A 6 6.18 16.97 5.33
N GLY A 7 7.02 16.46 4.43
CA GLY A 7 7.05 15.09 3.92
C GLY A 7 6.56 14.97 2.48
N ALA A 8 7.44 14.49 1.58
CA ALA A 8 7.13 14.26 0.16
C ALA A 8 6.86 12.77 -0.13
N GLY A 9 6.11 12.10 0.75
CA GLY A 9 5.45 10.83 0.47
C GLY A 9 4.19 11.02 -0.37
N TYR A 10 3.50 9.93 -0.70
CA TYR A 10 2.25 9.97 -1.49
C TYR A 10 1.20 10.90 -0.89
N ALA A 11 1.05 10.95 0.44
CA ALA A 11 0.09 11.83 1.11
C ALA A 11 0.45 13.32 0.98
N GLY A 12 1.70 13.68 1.28
CA GLY A 12 2.14 15.08 1.22
C GLY A 12 2.12 15.62 -0.20
N LEU A 13 2.60 14.84 -1.17
CA LEU A 13 2.56 15.23 -2.57
C LEU A 13 1.13 15.30 -3.13
N ALA A 14 0.22 14.44 -2.66
CA ALA A 14 -1.20 14.56 -3.02
C ALA A 14 -1.81 15.87 -2.51
N ALA A 15 -1.51 16.26 -1.28
CA ALA A 15 -1.94 17.56 -0.74
C ALA A 15 -1.31 18.73 -1.52
N ALA A 16 -0.01 18.65 -1.80
CA ALA A 16 0.71 19.69 -2.53
C ALA A 16 0.18 19.90 -3.95
N VAL A 17 -0.12 18.82 -4.68
CA VAL A 17 -0.69 18.88 -6.04
C VAL A 17 -2.09 19.53 -6.02
N GLU A 18 -2.98 19.13 -5.10
CA GLU A 18 -4.32 19.72 -5.00
C GLU A 18 -4.27 21.22 -4.68
N LEU A 19 -3.36 21.63 -3.79
CA LEU A 19 -3.21 23.04 -3.42
C LEU A 19 -2.56 23.86 -4.56
N ALA A 20 -1.55 23.31 -5.22
CA ALA A 20 -0.89 23.97 -6.35
C ALA A 20 -1.85 24.10 -7.55
N ALA A 21 -2.67 23.07 -7.83
CA ALA A 21 -3.70 23.11 -8.86
C ALA A 21 -4.81 24.15 -8.58
N ALA A 22 -4.95 24.61 -7.33
CA ALA A 22 -5.85 25.68 -6.91
C ALA A 22 -5.12 27.04 -6.78
N ASP A 23 -3.98 27.23 -7.46
CA ASP A 23 -3.19 28.46 -7.51
C ASP A 23 -2.65 28.94 -6.16
N HIS A 24 -2.43 28.00 -5.21
CA HIS A 24 -1.78 28.33 -3.95
C HIS A 24 -0.27 28.05 -4.01
N ARG A 25 0.50 28.93 -3.37
CA ARG A 25 1.94 28.70 -3.22
C ARG A 25 2.18 27.61 -2.19
N VAL A 26 2.87 26.56 -2.59
CA VAL A 26 3.17 25.41 -1.77
C VAL A 26 4.66 25.17 -1.65
N ASP A 27 5.19 25.15 -0.43
CA ASP A 27 6.57 24.78 -0.14
C ASP A 27 6.58 23.37 0.48
N VAL A 28 7.26 22.43 -0.19
CA VAL A 28 7.37 21.01 0.24
C VAL A 28 8.75 20.75 0.80
N PHE A 29 8.81 20.20 2.02
CA PHE A 29 10.05 19.84 2.71
C PHE A 29 10.15 18.32 2.81
N GLU A 30 11.27 17.73 2.35
CA GLU A 30 11.49 16.28 2.40
C GLU A 30 12.89 15.96 2.92
N ALA A 31 12.95 15.14 3.97
CA ALA A 31 14.20 14.74 4.62
C ALA A 31 15.09 13.86 3.73
N SER A 32 14.48 13.04 2.88
CA SER A 32 15.17 12.17 1.94
C SER A 32 15.56 12.94 0.65
N ARG A 33 16.56 12.42 -0.07
CA ARG A 33 16.85 12.87 -1.42
C ARG A 33 15.92 12.27 -2.47
N THR A 34 15.19 11.21 -2.12
CA THR A 34 14.27 10.47 -3.00
C THR A 34 12.83 10.65 -2.49
N PHE A 35 11.94 11.04 -3.38
CA PHE A 35 10.52 11.21 -3.07
C PHE A 35 9.76 9.87 -2.99
N GLY A 36 8.62 9.87 -2.30
CA GLY A 36 7.73 8.73 -2.19
C GLY A 36 7.62 8.14 -0.77
N GLY A 37 8.45 8.60 0.18
CA GLY A 37 8.40 8.14 1.57
C GLY A 37 8.76 6.65 1.70
N ARG A 38 7.86 5.82 2.26
CA ARG A 38 8.06 4.37 2.35
C ARG A 38 7.95 3.67 0.99
N ALA A 39 7.13 4.20 0.09
CA ALA A 39 6.96 3.70 -1.28
C ALA A 39 7.83 4.52 -2.25
N ARG A 40 9.13 4.29 -2.20
CA ARG A 40 10.14 5.00 -3.01
C ARG A 40 11.05 4.06 -3.75
N ALA A 41 11.70 4.57 -4.77
CA ALA A 41 12.78 3.89 -5.47
C ALA A 41 13.96 3.58 -4.54
N ALA A 42 14.60 2.45 -4.77
CA ALA A 42 15.85 2.01 -4.17
C ALA A 42 16.77 1.43 -5.24
N ARG A 43 18.05 1.23 -4.94
CA ARG A 43 19.01 0.59 -5.86
C ARG A 43 19.63 -0.64 -5.22
N ILE A 44 19.69 -1.72 -5.98
CA ILE A 44 20.30 -3.01 -5.61
C ILE A 44 21.10 -3.53 -6.78
N ASP A 45 22.40 -3.78 -6.61
CA ASP A 45 23.29 -4.35 -7.64
C ASP A 45 23.12 -3.72 -9.03
N GLY A 46 22.97 -2.40 -9.10
CA GLY A 46 22.76 -1.67 -10.34
C GLY A 46 21.32 -1.70 -10.87
N PHE A 47 20.40 -2.45 -10.27
CA PHE A 47 18.98 -2.41 -10.59
C PHE A 47 18.25 -1.32 -9.80
N GLU A 48 17.37 -0.60 -10.47
CA GLU A 48 16.35 0.22 -9.80
C GLU A 48 15.20 -0.70 -9.34
N VAL A 49 14.97 -0.71 -8.05
CA VAL A 49 13.87 -1.45 -7.39
C VAL A 49 13.08 -0.49 -6.51
N ASP A 50 12.13 -1.01 -5.76
CA ASP A 50 11.40 -0.23 -4.75
C ASP A 50 11.81 -0.66 -3.34
N ASN A 51 11.57 0.19 -2.35
CA ASN A 51 11.75 -0.12 -0.92
C ASN A 51 10.80 -1.25 -0.43
N GLY A 52 10.24 -1.99 -1.34
CA GLY A 52 9.30 -3.10 -1.22
C GLY A 52 8.48 -3.23 -2.49
N GLN A 53 8.25 -4.47 -2.95
CA GLN A 53 7.45 -4.71 -4.14
C GLN A 53 5.99 -4.34 -3.88
N HIS A 54 5.43 -3.47 -4.70
CA HIS A 54 4.05 -3.03 -4.60
C HIS A 54 3.22 -3.46 -5.81
N ILE A 55 1.93 -3.63 -5.55
CA ILE A 55 0.89 -3.76 -6.55
C ILE A 55 -0.25 -2.81 -6.18
N LEU A 56 -0.88 -2.20 -7.16
CA LEU A 56 -2.07 -1.38 -6.97
C LEU A 56 -3.29 -2.15 -7.50
N ILE A 57 -4.47 -1.70 -7.14
CA ILE A 57 -5.73 -2.23 -7.67
C ILE A 57 -6.54 -1.12 -8.32
N GLY A 58 -7.47 -1.51 -9.19
CA GLY A 58 -8.31 -0.54 -9.90
C GLY A 58 -9.20 0.32 -9.00
N ALA A 59 -9.43 -0.10 -7.75
CA ALA A 59 -10.14 0.67 -6.72
C ALA A 59 -9.35 1.89 -6.20
N TYR A 60 -8.06 2.05 -6.56
CA TYR A 60 -7.24 3.21 -6.15
C TYR A 60 -7.58 4.46 -6.97
N ALA A 61 -8.83 4.92 -6.86
CA ALA A 61 -9.40 5.94 -7.72
C ALA A 61 -8.71 7.31 -7.58
N GLU A 62 -8.41 7.76 -6.35
CA GLU A 62 -7.77 9.06 -6.13
C GLU A 62 -6.30 9.03 -6.56
N THR A 63 -5.59 7.92 -6.33
CA THR A 63 -4.22 7.75 -6.81
C THR A 63 -4.16 7.85 -8.33
N LEU A 64 -5.04 7.12 -9.04
CA LEU A 64 -5.10 7.15 -10.51
C LEU A 64 -5.53 8.52 -11.05
N ARG A 65 -6.42 9.22 -10.35
CA ARG A 65 -6.84 10.58 -10.70
C ARG A 65 -5.67 11.56 -10.60
N LEU A 66 -4.93 11.55 -9.47
CA LEU A 66 -3.79 12.44 -9.28
C LEU A 66 -2.62 12.11 -10.21
N MET A 67 -2.38 10.84 -10.52
CA MET A 67 -1.40 10.47 -11.55
C MET A 67 -1.71 11.19 -12.88
N ARG A 68 -2.97 11.15 -13.33
CA ARG A 68 -3.36 11.86 -14.55
C ARG A 68 -3.19 13.38 -14.43
N ALA A 69 -3.54 13.94 -13.28
CA ALA A 69 -3.42 15.40 -13.03
C ALA A 69 -1.98 15.91 -13.16
N VAL A 70 -1.00 15.09 -12.74
CA VAL A 70 0.43 15.46 -12.83
C VAL A 70 1.10 14.98 -14.13
N GLY A 71 0.32 14.49 -15.11
CA GLY A 71 0.83 14.01 -16.39
C GLY A 71 1.46 12.61 -16.36
N ALA A 72 1.35 11.89 -15.27
CA ALA A 72 1.77 10.49 -15.15
C ALA A 72 0.62 9.57 -15.63
N ASP A 73 0.63 9.20 -16.91
CA ASP A 73 -0.43 8.41 -17.52
C ASP A 73 -0.51 6.99 -16.92
N PRO A 74 -1.57 6.66 -16.14
CA PRO A 74 -1.69 5.33 -15.53
C PRO A 74 -1.74 4.19 -16.54
N ASP A 75 -2.27 4.42 -17.75
CA ASP A 75 -2.44 3.37 -18.75
C ASP A 75 -1.10 3.01 -19.43
N ARG A 76 -0.10 3.89 -19.35
CA ARG A 76 1.28 3.63 -19.78
C ARG A 76 2.17 3.10 -18.66
N LEU A 77 1.98 3.61 -17.43
CA LEU A 77 2.86 3.32 -16.30
C LEU A 77 2.44 2.10 -15.50
N LEU A 78 1.19 1.66 -15.66
CA LEU A 78 0.61 0.51 -14.96
C LEU A 78 0.07 -0.52 -15.94
N ARG A 79 0.52 -1.76 -15.84
CA ARG A 79 -0.06 -2.86 -16.59
C ARG A 79 -1.30 -3.39 -15.89
N ARG A 80 -2.47 -3.09 -16.45
CA ARG A 80 -3.75 -3.56 -15.95
C ARG A 80 -4.03 -5.01 -16.38
N THR A 81 -4.40 -5.86 -15.43
CA THR A 81 -4.81 -7.25 -15.66
C THR A 81 -5.98 -7.62 -14.78
N PRO A 82 -6.88 -8.50 -15.24
CA PRO A 82 -7.93 -9.04 -14.40
C PRO A 82 -7.37 -9.66 -13.11
N LEU A 83 -8.17 -9.63 -12.04
CA LEU A 83 -7.83 -10.30 -10.79
C LEU A 83 -7.44 -11.76 -11.06
N ARG A 84 -6.23 -12.11 -10.63
CA ARG A 84 -5.72 -13.49 -10.63
C ARG A 84 -5.03 -13.77 -9.31
N PHE A 85 -5.44 -14.85 -8.69
CA PHE A 85 -4.94 -15.35 -7.42
C PHE A 85 -4.49 -16.79 -7.65
N GLU A 86 -3.20 -17.06 -7.61
CA GLU A 86 -2.65 -18.36 -7.99
C GLU A 86 -1.58 -18.84 -7.03
N PHE A 87 -1.80 -20.01 -6.48
CA PHE A 87 -0.82 -20.79 -5.74
C PHE A 87 -0.55 -22.06 -6.58
N PRO A 88 0.62 -22.20 -7.20
CA PRO A 88 0.90 -23.27 -8.14
C PRO A 88 0.62 -24.67 -7.55
N GLY A 89 -0.19 -25.45 -8.27
CA GLY A 89 -0.59 -26.80 -7.85
C GLY A 89 -1.71 -26.86 -6.82
N GLU A 90 -2.01 -25.78 -6.08
CA GLU A 90 -2.96 -25.77 -4.96
C GLU A 90 -4.25 -25.00 -5.26
N PHE A 91 -4.15 -23.79 -5.81
CA PHE A 91 -5.29 -22.91 -5.98
C PHE A 91 -5.12 -21.98 -7.18
N LEU A 92 -6.21 -21.79 -7.91
CA LEU A 92 -6.29 -20.78 -8.95
C LEU A 92 -7.69 -20.16 -8.98
N MET A 93 -7.76 -18.85 -8.77
CA MET A 93 -8.96 -18.05 -9.02
C MET A 93 -8.59 -16.93 -10.00
N SER A 94 -9.35 -16.79 -11.08
CA SER A 94 -9.14 -15.77 -12.10
C SER A 94 -10.47 -15.19 -12.55
N ALA A 95 -10.58 -13.87 -12.50
CA ALA A 95 -11.80 -13.18 -12.90
C ALA A 95 -11.87 -13.05 -14.42
N PRO A 96 -12.97 -13.52 -15.05
CA PRO A 96 -13.21 -13.27 -16.47
C PRO A 96 -13.57 -11.80 -16.72
N ARG A 97 -13.46 -11.34 -17.97
CA ARG A 97 -13.85 -9.98 -18.38
C ARG A 97 -15.37 -9.83 -18.53
N LEU A 98 -16.11 -10.12 -17.47
CA LEU A 98 -17.56 -9.95 -17.38
C LEU A 98 -17.91 -8.72 -16.56
N LEU A 99 -19.11 -8.20 -16.70
CA LEU A 99 -19.61 -7.09 -15.90
C LEU A 99 -19.75 -7.51 -14.41
N ALA A 100 -19.58 -6.55 -13.51
CA ALA A 100 -19.87 -6.77 -12.09
C ALA A 100 -21.38 -7.04 -11.89
N PRO A 101 -21.75 -7.93 -10.96
CA PRO A 101 -20.88 -8.74 -10.08
C PRO A 101 -20.49 -10.11 -10.68
N LEU A 102 -20.83 -10.39 -11.94
CA LEU A 102 -20.65 -11.71 -12.57
C LEU A 102 -19.18 -12.13 -12.64
N HIS A 103 -18.25 -11.18 -12.83
CA HIS A 103 -16.83 -11.48 -12.90
C HIS A 103 -16.31 -12.14 -11.62
N THR A 104 -16.68 -11.66 -10.42
CA THR A 104 -16.27 -12.23 -9.12
C THR A 104 -17.01 -13.53 -8.82
N ALA A 105 -18.31 -13.60 -9.15
CA ALA A 105 -19.11 -14.83 -8.99
C ALA A 105 -18.53 -15.95 -9.86
N CYS A 106 -18.23 -15.69 -11.13
CA CYS A 106 -17.59 -16.67 -12.02
C CYS A 106 -16.17 -17.02 -11.56
N ALA A 107 -15.39 -16.05 -11.07
CA ALA A 107 -14.05 -16.31 -10.54
C ALA A 107 -14.09 -17.35 -9.41
N LEU A 108 -15.03 -17.22 -8.47
CA LEU A 108 -15.24 -18.18 -7.39
C LEU A 108 -15.76 -19.52 -7.88
N LEU A 109 -16.77 -19.49 -8.75
CA LEU A 109 -17.41 -20.70 -9.27
C LEU A 109 -16.42 -21.60 -10.03
N PHE A 110 -15.56 -21.01 -10.86
CA PHE A 110 -14.55 -21.71 -11.65
C PHE A 110 -13.18 -21.80 -10.96
N ALA A 111 -13.07 -21.37 -9.71
CA ALA A 111 -11.83 -21.53 -8.95
C ALA A 111 -11.43 -23.01 -8.87
N ARG A 112 -10.13 -23.27 -9.06
CA ARG A 112 -9.54 -24.61 -8.86
C ARG A 112 -8.93 -24.67 -7.46
N GLY A 113 -8.94 -25.86 -6.85
CA GLY A 113 -8.38 -26.05 -5.51
C GLY A 113 -9.41 -25.92 -4.37
N LEU A 114 -10.66 -25.54 -4.67
CA LEU A 114 -11.80 -25.57 -3.76
C LEU A 114 -12.86 -26.54 -4.26
N ASP A 115 -13.48 -27.29 -3.34
CA ASP A 115 -14.64 -28.10 -3.64
C ASP A 115 -15.94 -27.26 -3.72
N TRP A 116 -17.05 -27.90 -4.08
CA TRP A 116 -18.32 -27.19 -4.24
C TRP A 116 -18.87 -26.63 -2.93
N ALA A 117 -18.68 -27.32 -1.80
CA ALA A 117 -19.13 -26.84 -0.49
C ALA A 117 -18.35 -25.59 -0.08
N GLU A 118 -17.04 -25.59 -0.31
CA GLU A 118 -16.16 -24.44 -0.06
C GLU A 118 -16.53 -23.24 -0.96
N LYS A 119 -16.80 -23.46 -2.25
CA LYS A 119 -17.25 -22.40 -3.16
C LYS A 119 -18.57 -21.77 -2.71
N TRP A 120 -19.54 -22.62 -2.31
CA TRP A 120 -20.80 -22.13 -1.78
C TRP A 120 -20.65 -21.38 -0.46
N ALA A 121 -19.73 -21.82 0.42
CA ALA A 121 -19.39 -21.09 1.65
C ALA A 121 -18.86 -19.68 1.33
N ALA A 122 -17.96 -19.54 0.33
CA ALA A 122 -17.45 -18.23 -0.10
C ALA A 122 -18.57 -17.33 -0.65
N ILE A 123 -19.43 -17.87 -1.51
CA ILE A 123 -20.57 -17.12 -2.07
C ILE A 123 -21.51 -16.66 -0.97
N ARG A 124 -21.82 -17.56 -0.01
CA ARG A 124 -22.69 -17.26 1.14
C ARG A 124 -22.10 -16.15 2.00
N LEU A 125 -20.79 -16.22 2.31
CA LEU A 125 -20.08 -15.21 3.05
C LEU A 125 -20.14 -13.83 2.37
N MET A 126 -19.85 -13.78 1.07
CA MET A 126 -19.92 -12.53 0.29
C MET A 126 -21.36 -11.98 0.21
N ARG A 127 -22.36 -12.82 0.06
CA ARG A 127 -23.77 -12.41 0.10
C ARG A 127 -24.17 -11.87 1.46
N GLY A 128 -23.70 -12.48 2.55
CA GLY A 128 -23.90 -12.00 3.92
C GLY A 128 -23.32 -10.60 4.11
N LEU A 129 -22.08 -10.36 3.63
CA LEU A 129 -21.46 -9.04 3.64
C LEU A 129 -22.27 -8.02 2.83
N GLN A 130 -22.70 -8.37 1.63
CA GLN A 130 -23.53 -7.49 0.78
C GLN A 130 -24.87 -7.14 1.43
N ALA A 131 -25.56 -8.12 2.00
CA ALA A 131 -26.82 -7.92 2.73
C ALA A 131 -26.63 -7.03 3.96
N GLY A 132 -25.51 -7.20 4.69
CA GLY A 132 -25.09 -6.36 5.81
C GLY A 132 -24.46 -5.02 5.38
N ARG A 133 -24.48 -4.67 4.07
CA ARG A 133 -23.84 -3.47 3.51
C ARG A 133 -22.36 -3.35 3.89
N PHE A 134 -21.66 -4.48 3.95
CA PHE A 134 -20.26 -4.60 4.35
C PHE A 134 -19.97 -4.03 5.76
N ARG A 135 -20.96 -4.07 6.66
CA ARG A 135 -20.80 -3.68 8.07
C ARG A 135 -20.64 -4.90 8.94
N ILE A 136 -19.61 -4.89 9.78
CA ILE A 136 -19.33 -5.89 10.82
C ILE A 136 -19.29 -5.14 12.15
N LEU A 137 -20.36 -5.25 12.94
CA LEU A 137 -20.50 -4.55 14.21
C LEU A 137 -20.96 -5.52 15.31
N PRO A 138 -20.26 -5.55 16.47
CA PRO A 138 -18.98 -4.84 16.73
C PRO A 138 -17.86 -5.36 15.83
N ASP A 139 -16.81 -4.55 15.62
CA ASP A 139 -15.62 -5.01 14.87
C ASP A 139 -14.96 -6.17 15.63
N THR A 140 -14.32 -7.05 14.89
CA THR A 140 -13.68 -8.25 15.44
C THR A 140 -12.49 -8.64 14.56
N THR A 141 -11.71 -9.64 14.97
CA THR A 141 -10.64 -10.14 14.11
C THR A 141 -11.18 -10.94 12.94
N VAL A 142 -10.45 -10.94 11.82
CA VAL A 142 -10.81 -11.71 10.62
C VAL A 142 -10.98 -13.20 10.97
N THR A 143 -10.10 -13.78 11.79
CA THR A 143 -10.22 -15.18 12.23
C THR A 143 -11.55 -15.43 12.94
N LYS A 144 -11.92 -14.61 13.94
CA LYS A 144 -13.17 -14.75 14.67
C LYS A 144 -14.39 -14.57 13.75
N TRP A 145 -14.32 -13.63 12.82
CA TRP A 145 -15.38 -13.44 11.83
C TRP A 145 -15.54 -14.65 10.91
N LEU A 146 -14.43 -15.25 10.45
CA LEU A 146 -14.45 -16.47 9.65
C LEU A 146 -14.96 -17.67 10.45
N ASP A 147 -14.63 -17.76 11.76
CA ASP A 147 -15.15 -18.79 12.68
C ASP A 147 -16.67 -18.68 12.82
N ALA A 148 -17.18 -17.49 13.10
CA ALA A 148 -18.62 -17.23 13.24
C ALA A 148 -19.43 -17.54 11.96
N ASN A 149 -18.78 -17.55 10.79
CA ASN A 149 -19.38 -17.89 9.51
C ASN A 149 -19.06 -19.34 9.07
N GLU A 150 -18.53 -20.17 9.96
CA GLU A 150 -18.21 -21.59 9.71
C GLU A 150 -17.37 -21.77 8.42
N THR A 151 -16.42 -20.86 8.18
CA THR A 151 -15.61 -20.88 6.96
C THR A 151 -14.67 -22.08 6.96
N PRO A 152 -14.66 -22.93 5.91
CA PRO A 152 -13.78 -24.10 5.84
C PRO A 152 -12.30 -23.76 5.94
N SER A 153 -11.50 -24.58 6.64
CA SER A 153 -10.07 -24.31 6.89
C SER A 153 -9.24 -24.18 5.61
N ARG A 154 -9.50 -25.01 4.59
CA ARG A 154 -8.83 -24.94 3.29
C ARG A 154 -9.13 -23.62 2.58
N GLN A 155 -10.39 -23.17 2.60
CA GLN A 155 -10.80 -21.89 2.02
C GLN A 155 -10.13 -20.71 2.74
N ARG A 156 -10.00 -20.76 4.08
CA ARG A 156 -9.29 -19.74 4.85
C ARG A 156 -7.85 -19.63 4.38
N ARG A 157 -7.12 -20.74 4.36
CA ARG A 157 -5.71 -20.83 3.97
C ARG A 157 -5.45 -20.38 2.53
N LEU A 158 -6.31 -20.74 1.58
CA LEU A 158 -6.08 -20.49 0.16
C LEU A 158 -6.68 -19.17 -0.36
N LEU A 159 -7.64 -18.59 0.35
CA LEU A 159 -8.34 -17.39 -0.12
C LEU A 159 -8.34 -16.25 0.91
N TRP A 160 -8.96 -16.44 2.07
CA TRP A 160 -9.24 -15.31 2.97
C TRP A 160 -8.03 -14.80 3.74
N GLU A 161 -7.19 -15.67 4.28
CA GLU A 161 -5.98 -15.29 5.01
C GLU A 161 -4.93 -14.65 4.08
N PRO A 162 -4.63 -15.23 2.88
CA PRO A 162 -3.74 -14.55 1.93
C PRO A 162 -4.29 -13.22 1.44
N LEU A 163 -5.61 -13.10 1.26
CA LEU A 163 -6.23 -11.83 0.87
C LEU A 163 -6.16 -10.80 1.99
N CYS A 164 -6.41 -11.23 3.23
CA CYS A 164 -6.29 -10.38 4.42
C CYS A 164 -4.87 -9.84 4.56
N ILE A 165 -3.85 -10.69 4.51
CA ILE A 165 -2.46 -10.26 4.68
C ILE A 165 -1.97 -9.39 3.52
N ALA A 166 -2.42 -9.69 2.29
CA ALA A 166 -2.07 -8.87 1.12
C ALA A 166 -2.70 -7.47 1.18
N ALA A 167 -3.91 -7.35 1.74
CA ALA A 167 -4.64 -6.09 1.80
C ALA A 167 -4.31 -5.25 3.04
N LEU A 168 -4.14 -5.89 4.21
CA LEU A 168 -4.00 -5.22 5.51
C LEU A 168 -2.60 -5.28 6.09
N ASN A 169 -1.71 -6.09 5.53
CA ASN A 169 -0.40 -6.40 6.10
C ASN A 169 -0.47 -6.75 7.60
N THR A 170 -1.54 -7.38 8.01
CA THR A 170 -1.80 -7.76 9.40
C THR A 170 -2.35 -9.20 9.41
N PRO A 171 -1.83 -10.10 10.25
CA PRO A 171 -2.32 -11.48 10.32
C PRO A 171 -3.81 -11.55 10.68
N ALA A 172 -4.52 -12.54 10.16
CA ALA A 172 -5.98 -12.66 10.26
C ALA A 172 -6.49 -12.77 11.70
N ASP A 173 -5.67 -13.29 12.63
CA ASP A 173 -5.99 -13.39 14.06
C ASP A 173 -5.92 -12.04 14.80
N ARG A 174 -5.33 -11.01 14.17
CA ARG A 174 -5.23 -9.63 14.66
C ARG A 174 -5.97 -8.62 13.78
N ALA A 175 -6.08 -8.89 12.49
CA ALA A 175 -6.61 -7.97 11.49
C ALA A 175 -8.10 -7.67 11.70
N SER A 176 -8.51 -6.41 11.53
CA SER A 176 -9.90 -5.95 11.57
C SER A 176 -10.73 -6.57 10.45
N ALA A 177 -11.81 -7.24 10.81
CA ALA A 177 -12.77 -7.78 9.85
C ALA A 177 -13.56 -6.65 9.15
N GLN A 178 -13.85 -5.55 9.86
CA GLN A 178 -14.53 -4.39 9.26
C GLN A 178 -13.68 -3.74 8.17
N VAL A 179 -12.36 -3.56 8.42
CA VAL A 179 -11.49 -2.95 7.41
C VAL A 179 -11.30 -3.90 6.22
N LEU A 180 -11.21 -5.21 6.45
CA LEU A 180 -11.22 -6.19 5.34
C LEU A 180 -12.52 -6.11 4.54
N ALA A 181 -13.68 -6.01 5.21
CA ALA A 181 -14.98 -5.86 4.54
C ALA A 181 -15.03 -4.59 3.68
N ASN A 182 -14.44 -3.46 4.13
CA ASN A 182 -14.33 -2.24 3.34
C ASN A 182 -13.49 -2.44 2.08
N VAL A 183 -12.34 -3.14 2.19
CA VAL A 183 -11.51 -3.50 1.03
C VAL A 183 -12.29 -4.37 0.04
N LEU A 184 -13.02 -5.39 0.54
CA LEU A 184 -13.85 -6.26 -0.31
C LEU A 184 -14.99 -5.50 -0.99
N ARG A 185 -15.62 -4.54 -0.28
CA ARG A 185 -16.64 -3.65 -0.85
C ARG A 185 -16.10 -2.90 -2.06
N ASP A 186 -14.96 -2.24 -1.89
CA ASP A 186 -14.44 -1.30 -2.89
C ASP A 186 -13.72 -2.03 -4.04
N SER A 187 -13.10 -3.19 -3.78
CA SER A 187 -12.42 -3.98 -4.81
C SER A 187 -13.31 -4.96 -5.55
N LEU A 188 -14.23 -5.63 -4.87
CA LEU A 188 -15.05 -6.71 -5.44
C LEU A 188 -16.53 -6.36 -5.57
N GLY A 189 -17.03 -5.42 -4.74
CA GLY A 189 -18.43 -4.98 -4.73
C GLY A 189 -18.74 -3.85 -5.73
N GLY A 190 -17.71 -3.21 -6.28
CA GLY A 190 -17.82 -2.09 -7.22
C GLY A 190 -17.80 -2.50 -8.69
N ALA A 191 -17.41 -1.57 -9.56
CA ALA A 191 -17.19 -1.83 -10.98
C ALA A 191 -16.13 -2.93 -11.20
N ARG A 192 -16.24 -3.66 -12.31
CA ARG A 192 -15.29 -4.75 -12.62
C ARG A 192 -13.83 -4.30 -12.56
N GLU A 193 -13.57 -3.12 -13.08
CA GLU A 193 -12.24 -2.52 -13.16
C GLU A 193 -11.62 -2.26 -11.78
N ALA A 194 -12.44 -2.15 -10.73
CA ALA A 194 -11.98 -1.95 -9.35
C ALA A 194 -11.17 -3.14 -8.81
N SER A 195 -11.49 -4.36 -9.28
CA SER A 195 -10.79 -5.59 -8.90
C SER A 195 -9.51 -5.87 -9.70
N ASP A 196 -9.29 -5.15 -10.81
CA ASP A 196 -8.11 -5.38 -11.65
C ASP A 196 -6.82 -5.11 -10.88
N LEU A 197 -5.81 -5.94 -11.12
CA LEU A 197 -4.47 -5.74 -10.62
C LEU A 197 -3.72 -4.74 -11.51
N LEU A 198 -3.14 -3.72 -10.91
CA LEU A 198 -2.36 -2.69 -11.57
C LEU A 198 -0.89 -2.86 -11.19
N ARG A 199 -0.08 -3.34 -12.11
CA ARG A 199 1.33 -3.67 -11.89
C ARG A 199 2.21 -2.55 -12.42
N PRO A 200 3.01 -1.87 -11.56
CA PRO A 200 3.92 -0.82 -12.00
C PRO A 200 4.94 -1.33 -13.03
N GLN A 201 5.10 -0.55 -14.10
CA GLN A 201 6.13 -0.76 -15.14
C GLN A 201 7.38 0.10 -14.86
N VAL A 202 7.29 1.00 -13.91
CA VAL A 202 8.35 1.89 -13.43
C VAL A 202 8.47 1.77 -11.91
N ASN A 203 9.52 2.32 -11.31
CA ASN A 203 9.62 2.39 -9.86
C ASN A 203 8.54 3.34 -9.26
N LEU A 204 8.27 3.20 -7.97
CA LEU A 204 7.18 3.92 -7.32
C LEU A 204 7.44 5.43 -7.19
N SER A 205 8.69 5.90 -7.17
CA SER A 205 9.00 7.33 -7.22
C SER A 205 8.60 7.93 -8.57
N ALA A 206 8.94 7.25 -9.67
CA ALA A 206 8.57 7.67 -11.03
C ALA A 206 7.06 7.54 -11.32
N LEU A 207 6.34 6.70 -10.57
CA LEU A 207 4.91 6.48 -10.78
C LEU A 207 4.06 7.71 -10.46
N PHE A 208 4.33 8.40 -9.36
CA PHE A 208 3.58 9.58 -8.91
C PHE A 208 4.46 10.63 -8.22
N PRO A 209 5.33 10.30 -7.25
CA PRO A 209 6.07 11.30 -6.48
C PRO A 209 6.92 12.27 -7.29
N ASP A 210 7.72 11.78 -8.23
CA ASP A 210 8.58 12.64 -9.06
C ASP A 210 7.75 13.54 -10.00
N PRO A 211 6.74 13.03 -10.74
CA PRO A 211 5.82 13.88 -11.49
C PRO A 211 5.08 14.90 -10.65
N ALA A 212 4.66 14.52 -9.43
CA ALA A 212 3.97 15.43 -8.51
C ALA A 212 4.87 16.56 -8.00
N ALA A 213 6.12 16.24 -7.65
CA ALA A 213 7.09 17.26 -7.25
C ALA A 213 7.39 18.25 -8.39
N LYS A 214 7.51 17.75 -9.63
CA LYS A 214 7.66 18.56 -10.81
C LYS A 214 6.44 19.46 -11.03
N PHE A 215 5.24 18.91 -10.94
CA PHE A 215 3.98 19.66 -11.07
C PHE A 215 3.90 20.81 -10.07
N VAL A 216 4.24 20.57 -8.79
CA VAL A 216 4.26 21.62 -7.76
C VAL A 216 5.24 22.75 -8.12
N ALA A 217 6.44 22.41 -8.61
CA ALA A 217 7.43 23.40 -9.03
C ALA A 217 6.96 24.20 -10.25
N GLU A 218 6.33 23.59 -11.24
CA GLU A 218 5.78 24.25 -12.43
C GLU A 218 4.61 25.20 -12.10
N HIS A 219 3.93 24.98 -10.95
CA HIS A 219 2.85 25.86 -10.46
C HIS A 219 3.33 26.87 -9.40
N GLY A 220 4.64 27.20 -9.41
CA GLY A 220 5.21 28.26 -8.56
C GLY A 220 5.47 27.88 -7.11
N GLY A 221 5.36 26.60 -6.76
CA GLY A 221 5.76 26.05 -5.47
C GLY A 221 7.25 25.74 -5.42
N THR A 222 7.76 25.40 -4.23
CA THR A 222 9.13 24.91 -4.06
C THR A 222 9.14 23.50 -3.47
N VAL A 223 10.02 22.64 -3.94
CA VAL A 223 10.22 21.29 -3.40
C VAL A 223 11.67 21.16 -2.96
N ARG A 224 11.91 20.85 -1.68
CA ARG A 224 13.24 20.85 -1.05
C ARG A 224 13.60 19.43 -0.59
N PRO A 225 14.17 18.58 -1.48
CA PRO A 225 14.68 17.27 -1.07
C PRO A 225 15.96 17.43 -0.21
N GLY A 226 16.16 16.49 0.73
CA GLY A 226 17.28 16.52 1.65
C GLY A 226 17.15 17.54 2.79
N HIS A 227 16.01 18.20 2.90
CA HIS A 227 15.70 19.15 3.95
C HIS A 227 14.87 18.49 5.06
N ARG A 228 15.51 18.12 6.14
CA ARG A 228 14.85 17.64 7.36
C ARG A 228 14.43 18.82 8.22
N VAL A 229 13.14 19.02 8.35
CA VAL A 229 12.57 20.02 9.26
C VAL A 229 12.96 19.68 10.69
N ALA A 230 13.59 20.62 11.37
CA ALA A 230 14.03 20.49 12.76
C ALA A 230 13.05 21.11 13.75
N SER A 231 12.38 22.21 13.37
CA SER A 231 11.44 22.94 14.20
C SER A 231 10.18 23.35 13.45
N LEU A 232 9.07 23.29 14.17
CA LEU A 232 7.77 23.80 13.73
C LEU A 232 7.12 24.52 14.90
N HIS A 233 6.85 25.80 14.75
CA HIS A 233 6.21 26.59 15.79
C HIS A 233 5.24 27.60 15.18
N ARG A 234 4.30 28.06 16.01
CA ARG A 234 3.31 29.03 15.60
C ARG A 234 3.57 30.37 16.26
N GLU A 235 3.57 31.43 15.46
CA GLU A 235 3.66 32.81 15.91
C GLU A 235 2.35 33.56 15.60
N THR A 236 2.32 34.87 15.87
CA THR A 236 1.14 35.72 15.67
C THR A 236 0.75 35.87 14.19
N ASP A 237 1.73 35.80 13.28
CA ASP A 237 1.59 35.95 11.84
C ASP A 237 1.40 34.64 11.07
N GLY A 238 1.61 33.47 11.73
CA GLY A 238 1.43 32.17 11.10
C GLY A 238 2.31 31.07 11.66
N TRP A 239 2.49 30.01 10.86
CA TRP A 239 3.38 28.90 11.16
C TRP A 239 4.78 29.16 10.61
N HIS A 240 5.80 28.82 11.39
CA HIS A 240 7.20 28.93 11.01
C HIS A 240 7.84 27.53 11.00
N ILE A 241 8.64 27.28 9.97
CA ILE A 241 9.38 26.02 9.76
C ILE A 241 10.86 26.37 9.68
N ASP A 242 11.63 25.94 10.66
CA ASP A 242 13.04 26.34 10.82
C ASP A 242 13.15 27.90 10.72
N GLU A 243 13.85 28.42 9.74
CA GLU A 243 14.01 29.85 9.49
C GLU A 243 13.05 30.40 8.39
N THR A 244 12.05 29.59 7.98
CA THR A 244 11.15 29.97 6.88
C THR A 244 9.70 30.14 7.36
N GLY A 245 9.00 31.09 6.75
CA GLY A 245 7.60 31.43 7.06
C GLY A 245 7.31 32.90 6.80
N PRO A 246 6.15 33.44 7.20
CA PRO A 246 5.04 32.68 7.78
C PRO A 246 4.22 31.88 6.77
N TYR A 247 3.71 30.74 7.20
CA TYR A 247 2.76 29.92 6.44
C TYR A 247 1.35 30.02 7.07
N THR A 248 0.33 30.20 6.25
CA THR A 248 -1.07 30.23 6.73
C THR A 248 -1.54 28.86 7.21
N HIS A 249 -1.05 27.80 6.55
CA HIS A 249 -1.37 26.41 6.87
C HIS A 249 -0.13 25.52 6.73
N VAL A 250 -0.11 24.43 7.51
CA VAL A 250 0.90 23.37 7.42
C VAL A 250 0.20 22.02 7.32
N VAL A 251 0.64 21.20 6.37
CA VAL A 251 0.25 19.79 6.25
C VAL A 251 1.42 18.94 6.73
N LEU A 252 1.25 18.26 7.88
CA LEU A 252 2.20 17.29 8.39
C LEU A 252 1.93 15.94 7.73
N ALA A 253 2.75 15.59 6.74
CA ALA A 253 2.68 14.34 6.00
C ALA A 253 3.86 13.40 6.32
N VAL A 254 4.37 13.51 7.54
CA VAL A 254 5.43 12.65 8.09
C VAL A 254 4.85 11.36 8.67
N ALA A 255 5.70 10.34 8.82
CA ALA A 255 5.29 9.13 9.51
C ALA A 255 4.94 9.45 10.99
N PRO A 256 3.92 8.77 11.57
CA PRO A 256 3.39 9.13 12.89
C PRO A 256 4.43 9.11 14.00
N TYR A 257 5.45 8.25 13.93
CA TYR A 257 6.53 8.22 14.90
C TYR A 257 7.51 9.42 14.83
N HIS A 258 7.33 10.32 13.85
CA HIS A 258 8.05 11.60 13.78
C HIS A 258 7.22 12.79 14.26
N LEU A 259 5.91 12.61 14.48
CA LEU A 259 5.04 13.71 14.90
C LEU A 259 5.44 14.30 16.25
N ALA A 260 5.78 13.45 17.22
CA ALA A 260 6.17 13.89 18.56
C ALA A 260 7.37 14.84 18.59
N ALA A 261 8.28 14.72 17.62
CA ALA A 261 9.45 15.59 17.52
C ALA A 261 9.11 16.99 16.96
N LEU A 262 8.05 17.10 16.16
CA LEU A 262 7.64 18.35 15.53
C LEU A 262 6.49 19.02 16.30
N VAL A 263 5.55 18.23 16.81
CA VAL A 263 4.36 18.68 17.53
C VAL A 263 4.08 17.72 18.67
N PRO A 264 4.70 17.92 19.86
CA PRO A 264 4.58 17.03 21.02
C PRO A 264 3.12 16.79 21.45
N GLU A 265 2.23 17.78 21.26
CA GLU A 265 0.81 17.71 21.61
C GLU A 265 0.06 16.60 20.83
N LEU A 266 0.57 16.22 19.67
CA LEU A 266 -0.03 15.17 18.84
C LEU A 266 0.55 13.76 19.15
N ALA A 267 1.56 13.65 20.02
CA ALA A 267 2.24 12.38 20.33
C ALA A 267 1.28 11.31 20.83
N SER A 268 0.37 11.67 21.75
CA SER A 268 -0.63 10.75 22.32
C SER A 268 -1.62 10.20 21.29
N ARG A 269 -1.87 10.94 20.21
CA ARG A 269 -2.80 10.53 19.14
C ARG A 269 -2.28 9.37 18.28
N VAL A 270 -0.99 9.08 18.34
CA VAL A 270 -0.31 8.08 17.48
C VAL A 270 0.61 7.13 18.24
N GLY A 271 0.84 7.36 19.52
CA GLY A 271 1.76 6.57 20.35
C GLY A 271 1.33 5.11 20.58
N HIS A 272 0.05 4.81 20.38
CA HIS A 272 -0.53 3.48 20.56
C HIS A 272 -0.46 2.59 19.31
N PHE A 273 0.06 3.07 18.17
CA PHE A 273 0.17 2.28 16.97
C PHE A 273 1.22 1.18 17.12
N ASP A 274 0.79 -0.06 16.89
CA ASP A 274 1.69 -1.18 16.63
C ASP A 274 2.03 -1.24 15.15
N TRP A 275 3.18 -1.83 14.80
CA TRP A 275 3.72 -1.79 13.44
C TRP A 275 3.93 -3.18 12.88
N GLU A 276 3.60 -3.35 11.62
CA GLU A 276 3.89 -4.56 10.87
C GLU A 276 4.99 -4.28 9.82
N PRO A 277 6.02 -5.14 9.78
CA PRO A 277 7.08 -5.02 8.79
C PRO A 277 6.66 -5.60 7.45
N ILE A 278 7.43 -5.25 6.41
CA ILE A 278 7.46 -5.96 5.13
C ILE A 278 8.92 -6.24 4.80
N VAL A 279 9.21 -7.49 4.47
CA VAL A 279 10.51 -7.93 3.99
C VAL A 279 10.39 -8.24 2.51
N THR A 280 11.27 -7.69 1.70
CA THR A 280 11.36 -8.01 0.27
C THR A 280 12.76 -8.49 -0.04
N SER A 281 12.90 -9.75 -0.48
CA SER A 281 14.16 -10.30 -0.98
C SER A 281 14.15 -10.25 -2.49
N TYR A 282 15.10 -9.54 -3.05
CA TYR A 282 15.39 -9.47 -4.47
C TYR A 282 16.45 -10.50 -4.80
N VAL A 283 16.06 -11.53 -5.54
CA VAL A 283 16.94 -12.66 -5.90
C VAL A 283 17.27 -12.56 -7.38
N ARG A 284 18.54 -12.41 -7.68
CA ARG A 284 19.05 -12.32 -9.05
C ARG A 284 19.52 -13.68 -9.54
N TYR A 285 19.02 -14.07 -10.68
CA TYR A 285 19.40 -15.26 -11.44
C TYR A 285 19.92 -14.86 -12.83
N PRO A 286 20.45 -15.81 -13.63
CA PRO A 286 20.65 -15.59 -15.06
C PRO A 286 19.39 -15.08 -15.76
N ASP A 287 19.55 -14.24 -16.76
CA ASP A 287 18.44 -13.54 -17.45
C ASP A 287 17.43 -14.47 -18.14
N THR A 288 17.72 -15.77 -18.23
CA THR A 288 16.81 -16.80 -18.76
C THR A 288 15.78 -17.28 -17.75
N VAL A 289 16.00 -17.08 -16.45
CA VAL A 289 15.07 -17.51 -15.39
C VAL A 289 13.79 -16.69 -15.43
N ARG A 290 12.65 -17.37 -15.36
CA ARG A 290 11.31 -16.79 -15.36
C ARG A 290 10.41 -17.54 -14.38
N LEU A 291 9.47 -16.82 -13.77
CA LEU A 291 8.33 -17.46 -13.12
C LEU A 291 7.26 -17.85 -14.18
N PRO A 292 6.47 -18.91 -13.92
CA PRO A 292 5.36 -19.29 -14.81
C PRO A 292 4.32 -18.18 -15.01
N GLN A 293 4.20 -17.27 -14.04
CA GLN A 293 3.34 -16.09 -14.09
C GLN A 293 4.08 -14.88 -13.51
N PRO A 294 3.71 -13.66 -13.91
CA PRO A 294 4.35 -12.44 -13.39
C PRO A 294 4.19 -12.24 -11.87
N MET A 295 3.19 -12.85 -11.26
CA MET A 295 2.92 -12.84 -9.83
C MET A 295 2.34 -14.21 -9.43
N LEU A 296 2.87 -14.79 -8.37
CA LEU A 296 2.43 -16.07 -7.80
C LEU A 296 2.41 -16.01 -6.28
N GLY A 297 1.41 -16.63 -5.68
CA GLY A 297 1.40 -16.93 -4.26
C GLY A 297 2.26 -18.16 -3.93
N VAL A 298 2.75 -18.22 -2.71
CA VAL A 298 3.48 -19.38 -2.17
C VAL A 298 2.65 -19.97 -1.04
N ASP A 299 2.20 -21.20 -1.22
CA ASP A 299 1.47 -21.90 -0.15
C ASP A 299 2.46 -22.46 0.89
N ALA A 300 2.15 -22.24 2.17
CA ALA A 300 2.93 -22.71 3.32
C ALA A 300 4.44 -22.31 3.29
N GLY A 301 4.79 -21.23 2.60
CA GLY A 301 6.14 -20.66 2.56
C GLY A 301 6.33 -19.52 3.57
N LEU A 302 7.56 -18.98 3.60
CA LEU A 302 7.86 -17.71 4.26
C LEU A 302 7.32 -16.53 3.42
N ALA A 303 7.62 -16.56 2.11
CA ALA A 303 7.10 -15.57 1.18
C ALA A 303 5.61 -15.83 0.93
N GLN A 304 4.80 -14.79 0.97
CA GLN A 304 3.42 -14.87 0.50
C GLN A 304 3.34 -14.72 -1.02
N TRP A 305 4.22 -13.89 -1.60
CA TRP A 305 4.16 -13.54 -3.01
C TRP A 305 5.54 -13.52 -3.66
N LEU A 306 5.61 -14.05 -4.88
CA LEU A 306 6.74 -13.94 -5.79
C LEU A 306 6.35 -13.07 -6.99
N PHE A 307 7.26 -12.21 -7.41
CA PHE A 307 7.09 -11.32 -8.56
C PHE A 307 8.24 -11.49 -9.55
N ASP A 308 7.94 -11.80 -10.81
CA ASP A 308 8.90 -11.79 -11.91
C ASP A 308 9.08 -10.36 -12.43
N ARG A 309 10.16 -9.72 -12.03
CA ARG A 309 10.45 -8.34 -12.45
C ARG A 309 10.80 -8.23 -13.93
N GLY A 310 11.27 -9.30 -14.55
CA GLY A 310 11.43 -9.39 -16.01
C GLY A 310 10.09 -9.22 -16.72
N ALA A 311 9.06 -9.95 -16.28
CA ALA A 311 7.72 -9.87 -16.83
C ALA A 311 6.97 -8.59 -16.44
N LEU A 312 7.32 -7.94 -15.30
CA LEU A 312 6.71 -6.71 -14.83
C LEU A 312 7.29 -5.47 -15.51
N CYS A 313 8.61 -5.29 -15.48
CA CYS A 313 9.29 -4.06 -15.86
C CYS A 313 10.60 -4.30 -16.65
N GLY A 314 10.77 -5.46 -17.26
CA GLY A 314 11.93 -5.74 -18.12
C GLY A 314 13.24 -6.09 -17.40
N GLN A 315 13.24 -6.22 -16.06
CA GLN A 315 14.40 -6.62 -15.27
C GLN A 315 14.53 -8.16 -15.24
N HIS A 316 15.03 -8.71 -16.34
CA HIS A 316 15.11 -10.15 -16.56
C HIS A 316 16.01 -10.85 -15.52
N GLY A 317 15.60 -12.05 -15.09
CA GLY A 317 16.30 -12.84 -14.07
C GLY A 317 16.14 -12.31 -12.63
N LEU A 318 15.46 -11.19 -12.40
CA LEU A 318 15.23 -10.65 -11.06
C LEU A 318 13.84 -11.06 -10.55
N ILE A 319 13.83 -11.81 -9.43
CA ILE A 319 12.59 -12.21 -8.74
C ILE A 319 12.53 -11.50 -7.39
N ALA A 320 11.39 -10.86 -7.09
CA ALA A 320 11.12 -10.29 -5.78
C ALA A 320 10.22 -11.24 -4.98
N ALA A 321 10.67 -11.62 -3.79
CA ALA A 321 9.90 -12.41 -2.82
C ALA A 321 9.47 -11.50 -1.68
N VAL A 322 8.16 -11.43 -1.40
CA VAL A 322 7.56 -10.54 -0.40
C VAL A 322 7.07 -11.34 0.79
N ILE A 323 7.51 -10.93 1.98
CA ILE A 323 7.06 -11.45 3.27
C ILE A 323 6.39 -10.31 4.02
N SER A 324 5.09 -10.43 4.24
CA SER A 324 4.24 -9.45 4.90
C SER A 324 4.06 -9.78 6.37
N ALA A 325 3.88 -8.74 7.20
CA ALA A 325 3.63 -8.79 8.62
C ALA A 325 4.75 -9.44 9.46
N ARG A 326 4.54 -9.51 10.77
CA ARG A 326 5.46 -10.19 11.68
C ARG A 326 5.34 -11.71 11.56
N GLY A 327 6.46 -12.40 11.74
CA GLY A 327 6.52 -13.85 11.72
C GLY A 327 7.93 -14.37 11.98
N ARG A 328 8.08 -15.70 11.96
CA ARG A 328 9.33 -16.40 12.27
C ARG A 328 10.53 -15.98 11.39
N HIS A 329 10.26 -15.41 10.23
CA HIS A 329 11.29 -14.91 9.32
C HIS A 329 12.13 -13.78 9.92
N LEU A 330 11.60 -13.02 10.89
CA LEU A 330 12.34 -11.93 11.55
C LEU A 330 13.41 -12.43 12.52
N ASP A 331 13.28 -13.67 13.00
CA ASP A 331 14.22 -14.30 13.92
C ASP A 331 15.33 -15.06 13.19
N LEU A 332 15.21 -15.20 11.86
CA LEU A 332 16.19 -15.91 11.05
C LEU A 332 17.41 -15.03 10.73
N PRO A 333 18.62 -15.60 10.76
CA PRO A 333 19.77 -14.96 10.14
C PRO A 333 19.50 -14.69 8.64
N THR A 334 19.99 -13.57 8.13
CA THR A 334 19.73 -13.16 6.73
C THR A 334 20.08 -14.24 5.73
N ALA A 335 21.23 -14.89 5.87
CA ALA A 335 21.66 -15.97 4.97
C ALA A 335 20.70 -17.18 4.97
N GLU A 336 20.15 -17.53 6.14
CA GLU A 336 19.17 -18.61 6.24
C GLU A 336 17.83 -18.20 5.59
N LEU A 337 17.38 -16.97 5.81
CA LEU A 337 16.19 -16.42 5.17
C LEU A 337 16.32 -16.49 3.64
N GLU A 338 17.44 -16.03 3.09
CA GLU A 338 17.73 -16.00 1.66
C GLU A 338 17.79 -17.41 1.06
N GLN A 339 18.40 -18.36 1.78
CA GLN A 339 18.44 -19.77 1.37
C GLN A 339 17.03 -20.39 1.33
N ARG A 340 16.18 -20.11 2.34
CA ARG A 340 14.80 -20.61 2.35
C ARG A 340 13.98 -20.02 1.21
N ILE A 341 14.13 -18.73 0.93
CA ILE A 341 13.45 -18.05 -0.20
C ILE A 341 13.89 -18.68 -1.53
N HIS A 342 15.20 -18.92 -1.72
CA HIS A 342 15.67 -19.62 -2.91
C HIS A 342 15.03 -21.01 -3.04
N GLY A 343 14.93 -21.78 -1.94
CA GLY A 343 14.27 -23.09 -1.91
C GLY A 343 12.77 -23.00 -2.27
N GLU A 344 12.08 -21.93 -1.88
CA GLU A 344 10.67 -21.70 -2.25
C GLU A 344 10.51 -21.42 -3.75
N ILE A 345 11.40 -20.62 -4.33
CA ILE A 345 11.43 -20.36 -5.78
C ILE A 345 11.75 -21.65 -6.55
N ALA A 346 12.69 -22.45 -6.05
CA ALA A 346 13.09 -23.71 -6.68
C ALA A 346 11.96 -24.75 -6.74
N ARG A 347 11.02 -24.72 -5.79
CA ARG A 347 9.82 -25.58 -5.86
C ARG A 347 8.88 -25.22 -7.02
N ILE A 348 8.95 -23.97 -7.50
CA ILE A 348 8.07 -23.44 -8.56
C ILE A 348 8.78 -23.47 -9.92
N VAL A 349 10.11 -23.29 -9.94
CA VAL A 349 10.93 -23.25 -11.14
C VAL A 349 11.85 -24.46 -11.18
N PRO A 350 11.49 -25.54 -11.92
CA PRO A 350 12.33 -26.72 -12.03
C PRO A 350 13.72 -26.41 -12.63
N GLY A 351 14.76 -26.96 -12.05
CA GLY A 351 16.14 -26.75 -12.52
C GLY A 351 16.66 -25.32 -12.26
N LEU A 352 16.10 -24.61 -11.29
CA LEU A 352 16.55 -23.27 -10.91
C LEU A 352 18.04 -23.27 -10.56
N PRO A 353 18.89 -22.45 -11.22
CA PRO A 353 20.29 -22.32 -10.85
C PRO A 353 20.47 -21.61 -9.50
N GLN A 354 21.69 -21.69 -8.95
CA GLN A 354 22.02 -20.87 -7.78
C GLN A 354 21.87 -19.37 -8.09
N PRO A 355 21.41 -18.54 -7.13
CA PRO A 355 21.33 -17.12 -7.33
C PRO A 355 22.70 -16.48 -7.56
N LEU A 356 22.77 -15.51 -8.45
CA LEU A 356 23.97 -14.70 -8.70
C LEU A 356 24.19 -13.68 -7.55
N ALA A 357 23.10 -13.17 -7.01
CA ALA A 357 23.08 -12.25 -5.85
C ALA A 357 21.72 -12.32 -5.18
N VAL A 358 21.70 -12.04 -3.88
CA VAL A 358 20.46 -11.84 -3.11
C VAL A 358 20.62 -10.58 -2.28
N GLN A 359 19.59 -9.75 -2.26
CA GLN A 359 19.55 -8.60 -1.36
C GLN A 359 18.17 -8.46 -0.74
N THR A 360 18.15 -8.38 0.57
CA THR A 360 16.92 -8.28 1.36
C THR A 360 16.77 -6.87 1.94
N ILE A 361 15.62 -6.26 1.68
CA ILE A 361 15.19 -4.99 2.28
C ILE A 361 14.12 -5.28 3.32
N THR A 362 14.28 -4.74 4.51
CA THR A 362 13.28 -4.82 5.59
C THR A 362 12.79 -3.43 5.95
N GLU A 363 11.55 -3.12 5.60
CA GLU A 363 10.87 -1.94 6.13
C GLU A 363 10.17 -2.34 7.44
N LYS A 364 10.81 -1.99 8.57
CA LYS A 364 10.36 -2.41 9.91
C LYS A 364 9.01 -1.82 10.33
N ARG A 365 8.67 -0.66 9.79
CA ARG A 365 7.42 0.07 10.06
C ARG A 365 6.66 0.33 8.76
N ALA A 366 6.45 -0.74 7.99
CA ALA A 366 5.84 -0.64 6.67
C ALA A 366 4.39 -0.14 6.77
N THR A 367 3.62 -0.71 7.70
CA THR A 367 2.23 -0.31 7.98
C THR A 367 1.98 -0.28 9.48
N PHE A 368 0.96 0.45 9.92
CA PHE A 368 0.38 0.18 11.24
C PHE A 368 -0.36 -1.16 11.21
N ALA A 369 -0.43 -1.85 12.35
CA ALA A 369 -1.25 -3.05 12.49
C ALA A 369 -2.73 -2.67 12.44
N CYS A 370 -3.43 -3.18 11.45
CA CYS A 370 -4.83 -2.85 11.19
C CYS A 370 -5.75 -3.72 12.09
N VAL A 371 -5.79 -3.41 13.39
CA VAL A 371 -6.54 -4.17 14.41
C VAL A 371 -7.97 -3.63 14.56
N PRO A 372 -8.92 -4.43 15.12
CA PRO A 372 -10.25 -3.96 15.42
C PRO A 372 -10.24 -2.71 16.31
N ASP A 373 -11.20 -1.82 16.07
CA ASP A 373 -11.43 -0.58 16.84
C ASP A 373 -10.21 0.33 16.99
N LEU A 374 -9.25 0.27 16.04
CA LEU A 374 -8.07 1.13 16.06
C LEU A 374 -8.47 2.60 15.88
N GLU A 375 -8.26 3.40 16.92
CA GLU A 375 -8.44 4.84 16.86
C GLU A 375 -7.33 5.48 16.03
N ARG A 376 -7.71 6.33 15.07
CA ARG A 376 -6.79 7.06 14.19
C ARG A 376 -7.11 8.55 14.21
N PRO A 377 -6.08 9.44 14.23
CA PRO A 377 -6.30 10.88 14.29
C PRO A 377 -7.03 11.39 13.05
N PRO A 378 -7.91 12.40 13.19
CA PRO A 378 -8.52 13.06 12.04
C PRO A 378 -7.50 13.87 11.26
N THR A 379 -7.77 14.13 9.98
CA THR A 379 -6.96 14.99 9.11
C THR A 379 -6.83 16.42 9.68
N ARG A 380 -7.90 16.98 10.22
CA ARG A 380 -7.89 18.29 10.86
C ARG A 380 -7.50 18.15 12.32
N THR A 381 -6.46 18.88 12.74
CA THR A 381 -6.05 18.94 14.14
C THR A 381 -6.83 20.03 14.91
N GLU A 382 -6.67 20.02 16.23
CA GLU A 382 -7.17 21.06 17.12
C GLU A 382 -6.35 22.37 17.02
N LEU A 383 -5.12 22.27 16.47
CA LEU A 383 -4.23 23.42 16.28
C LEU A 383 -4.64 24.17 14.98
N PRO A 384 -5.00 25.45 15.09
CA PRO A 384 -5.47 26.20 13.92
C PRO A 384 -4.43 26.27 12.81
N GLY A 385 -4.82 25.92 11.58
CA GLY A 385 -3.93 25.92 10.42
C GLY A 385 -3.05 24.69 10.29
N LEU A 386 -3.10 23.73 11.22
CA LEU A 386 -2.31 22.49 11.18
C LEU A 386 -3.17 21.30 10.76
N TRP A 387 -2.68 20.53 9.79
CA TRP A 387 -3.38 19.38 9.21
C TRP A 387 -2.46 18.15 9.20
N LEU A 388 -3.05 16.97 9.35
CA LEU A 388 -2.36 15.68 9.20
C LEU A 388 -2.70 15.03 7.87
N ALA A 389 -1.71 14.43 7.23
CA ALA A 389 -1.88 13.57 6.08
C ALA A 389 -0.99 12.32 6.19
N GLY A 390 -1.51 11.19 5.80
CA GLY A 390 -0.82 9.89 5.87
C GLY A 390 -1.81 8.74 5.85
N ASP A 391 -1.34 7.55 5.55
CA ASP A 391 -2.12 6.32 5.59
C ASP A 391 -2.70 6.02 6.99
N TYR A 392 -2.09 6.58 8.05
CA TYR A 392 -2.48 6.42 9.45
C TYR A 392 -3.62 7.34 9.90
N VAL A 393 -4.01 8.32 9.09
CA VAL A 393 -5.14 9.22 9.37
C VAL A 393 -6.46 8.47 9.26
N ALA A 394 -7.47 8.86 10.04
CA ALA A 394 -8.78 8.24 10.09
C ALA A 394 -9.40 8.07 8.69
N SER A 395 -9.70 6.86 8.32
CA SER A 395 -10.35 6.48 7.07
C SER A 395 -10.87 5.04 7.13
N ASP A 396 -11.68 4.65 6.14
CA ASP A 396 -12.16 3.28 5.97
C ASP A 396 -11.09 2.30 5.45
N TYR A 397 -9.91 2.79 5.08
CA TYR A 397 -8.86 2.02 4.41
C TYR A 397 -7.76 1.56 5.37
N PRO A 398 -7.11 0.42 5.08
CA PRO A 398 -5.86 0.04 5.73
C PRO A 398 -4.71 0.95 5.27
N ALA A 399 -3.49 0.70 5.78
CA ALA A 399 -2.28 1.43 5.37
C ALA A 399 -1.92 1.14 3.90
N THR A 400 -2.43 1.93 2.98
CA THR A 400 -2.24 1.79 1.53
C THR A 400 -1.84 3.12 0.89
N LEU A 401 -1.33 3.05 -0.35
CA LEU A 401 -1.06 4.26 -1.16
C LEU A 401 -2.33 5.09 -1.35
N GLU A 402 -3.47 4.43 -1.58
CA GLU A 402 -4.76 5.10 -1.75
C GLU A 402 -5.20 5.82 -0.48
N ALA A 403 -5.05 5.20 0.71
CA ALA A 403 -5.35 5.85 1.97
C ALA A 403 -4.47 7.09 2.19
N ALA A 404 -3.17 6.98 1.88
CA ALA A 404 -2.24 8.08 1.96
C ALA A 404 -2.65 9.24 1.03
N VAL A 405 -2.91 8.95 -0.23
CA VAL A 405 -3.36 9.94 -1.23
C VAL A 405 -4.67 10.59 -0.80
N ARG A 406 -5.68 9.81 -0.41
CA ARG A 406 -6.98 10.34 0.05
C ARG A 406 -6.85 11.27 1.24
N SER A 407 -5.96 10.96 2.18
CA SER A 407 -5.73 11.82 3.35
C SER A 407 -5.10 13.16 2.95
N GLY A 408 -4.15 13.16 2.00
CA GLY A 408 -3.57 14.38 1.44
C GLY A 408 -4.59 15.24 0.72
N VAL A 409 -5.42 14.62 -0.13
CA VAL A 409 -6.55 15.29 -0.81
C VAL A 409 -7.54 15.88 0.21
N ALA A 410 -7.87 15.14 1.27
CA ALA A 410 -8.76 15.62 2.32
C ALA A 410 -8.19 16.82 3.07
N ALA A 411 -6.89 16.82 3.38
CA ALA A 411 -6.20 17.96 3.99
C ALA A 411 -6.27 19.21 3.09
N ALA A 412 -5.93 19.05 1.82
CA ALA A 412 -6.00 20.15 0.85
C ALA A 412 -7.39 20.70 0.68
N ARG A 413 -8.41 19.86 0.51
CA ARG A 413 -9.82 20.29 0.40
C ARG A 413 -10.30 21.00 1.67
N GLY A 414 -9.89 20.53 2.85
CA GLY A 414 -10.22 21.16 4.11
C GLY A 414 -9.58 22.55 4.27
N ILE A 415 -8.41 22.80 3.68
CA ILE A 415 -7.77 24.11 3.59
C ILE A 415 -8.54 25.01 2.63
N LEU A 416 -8.84 24.53 1.42
CA LEU A 416 -9.53 25.29 0.36
C LEU A 416 -10.95 25.72 0.73
N GLN A 417 -11.68 24.94 1.53
CA GLN A 417 -13.03 25.27 1.98
C GLN A 417 -13.09 26.42 3.00
N LYS A 418 -11.95 26.83 3.55
CA LYS A 418 -11.86 27.91 4.56
C LYS A 418 -11.25 29.19 4.00
N SER A 419 -10.84 29.15 2.76
CA SER A 419 -10.35 30.30 1.98
C SER A 419 -11.50 30.98 1.28
#